data_f5e221b6af34c8ea1aa73012169e22a0
#
_entry.id   f5e221b6af34c8ea1aa73012169e22a0
#
_cell.length_a   1.000
_cell.length_b   1.000
_cell.length_c   1.000
_cell.angle_alpha   90.00
_cell.angle_beta   90.00
_cell.angle_gamma   90.00
#
_symmetry.space_group_name_H-M   'P 1'
#
loop_
_entity.id
_entity.type
_entity.pdbx_description
1 polymer ?
#
loop_
_entity_poly.entity_id
_entity_poly.type
_entity_poly.pdbx_seq_one_letter_code
_entity_poly.pdbx_strand_id
1 'polypeptide(L)'
;MAKSAHNDVLDALLNYVKNNATRVAVCSTEPTTYTELITTYKLAIKTISGTDFTGPEDDTSGRKLTSVQHSAITVDTGGSAQHVGYGDSANSKLLYVTTCTAQTLTGGNTVTIPAWKINVQDPT
;
A
#
# COMPACT_ATOMS: atom_id res chain seq x y z
N MET A 1 -12.73 14.92 28.60
CA MET A 1 -12.54 13.47 28.79
C MET A 1 -11.54 12.98 27.76
N ALA A 2 -10.55 12.26 28.18
CA ALA A 2 -9.57 11.67 27.27
C ALA A 2 -10.15 10.44 26.55
N LYS A 3 -9.76 10.26 25.32
CA LYS A 3 -10.08 9.06 24.53
C LYS A 3 -8.78 8.32 24.27
N SER A 4 -8.84 6.99 24.31
CA SER A 4 -7.65 6.19 24.06
C SER A 4 -8.02 4.85 23.43
N ALA A 5 -7.04 4.27 22.76
CA ALA A 5 -7.10 2.89 22.30
C ALA A 5 -5.76 2.24 22.63
N HIS A 6 -5.80 0.98 23.08
CA HIS A 6 -4.57 0.24 23.37
C HIS A 6 -3.79 -0.02 22.08
N ASN A 7 -2.47 -0.03 22.18
CA ASN A 7 -1.61 -0.26 21.02
C ASN A 7 -1.93 -1.56 20.30
N ASP A 8 -2.29 -2.62 21.03
CA ASP A 8 -2.63 -3.89 20.41
C ASP A 8 -3.87 -3.79 19.50
N VAL A 9 -4.82 -2.90 19.83
CA VAL A 9 -6.00 -2.66 18.99
C VAL A 9 -5.59 -1.97 17.68
N LEU A 10 -4.75 -0.95 17.78
CA LEU A 10 -4.25 -0.23 16.60
C LEU A 10 -3.35 -1.13 15.75
N ASP A 11 -2.49 -1.91 16.42
CA ASP A 11 -1.58 -2.85 15.75
C ASP A 11 -2.34 -3.94 15.00
N ALA A 12 -3.50 -4.37 15.50
CA ALA A 12 -4.31 -5.39 14.82
C ALA A 12 -4.74 -4.94 13.42
N LEU A 13 -5.07 -3.66 13.26
CA LEU A 13 -5.41 -3.09 11.96
C LEU A 13 -4.20 -3.11 11.02
N LEU A 14 -3.04 -2.70 11.52
CA LEU A 14 -1.80 -2.66 10.73
C LEU A 14 -1.27 -4.06 10.42
N ASN A 15 -1.35 -4.99 11.39
CA ASN A 15 -0.94 -6.37 11.20
C ASN A 15 -1.80 -7.09 10.16
N TYR A 16 -3.07 -6.74 10.05
CA TYR A 16 -3.91 -7.31 9.00
C TYR A 16 -3.33 -7.00 7.61
N VAL A 17 -2.92 -5.76 7.37
CA VAL A 17 -2.27 -5.38 6.11
C VAL A 17 -0.95 -6.11 5.96
N LYS A 18 -0.08 -6.07 6.99
CA LYS A 18 1.23 -6.72 6.96
C LYS A 18 1.15 -8.21 6.65
N ASN A 19 0.20 -8.91 7.27
CA ASN A 19 0.10 -10.37 7.16
C ASN A 19 -0.64 -10.83 5.89
N ASN A 20 -1.42 -9.97 5.25
CA ASN A 20 -2.26 -10.36 4.13
C ASN A 20 -1.89 -9.68 2.81
N ALA A 21 -1.14 -8.59 2.81
CA ALA A 21 -0.74 -7.92 1.59
C ALA A 21 0.29 -8.77 0.82
N THR A 22 -0.06 -9.17 -0.38
CA THR A 22 0.78 -9.99 -1.26
C THR A 22 1.08 -9.30 -2.58
N ARG A 23 0.42 -8.19 -2.88
CA ARG A 23 0.64 -7.41 -4.10
C ARG A 23 0.66 -5.93 -3.75
N VAL A 24 1.59 -5.21 -4.38
CA VAL A 24 1.56 -3.75 -4.44
C VAL A 24 1.51 -3.35 -5.91
N ALA A 25 0.62 -2.42 -6.24
CA ALA A 25 0.44 -2.00 -7.62
C ALA A 25 0.36 -0.47 -7.71
N VAL A 26 0.87 0.04 -8.83
CA VAL A 26 0.73 1.45 -9.22
C VAL A 26 -0.40 1.53 -10.24
N CYS A 27 -1.34 2.42 -10.01
CA CYS A 27 -2.55 2.53 -10.83
C CYS A 27 -2.73 3.93 -11.40
N SER A 28 -3.35 3.99 -12.57
CA SER A 28 -3.71 5.26 -13.23
C SER A 28 -4.98 5.89 -12.65
N THR A 29 -5.85 5.08 -12.08
CA THR A 29 -7.13 5.49 -11.49
C THR A 29 -7.27 4.83 -10.14
N GLU A 30 -8.05 5.42 -9.24
CA GLU A 30 -8.30 4.84 -7.93
C GLU A 30 -9.01 3.49 -8.07
N PRO A 31 -8.35 2.38 -7.68
CA PRO A 31 -9.02 1.08 -7.68
C PRO A 31 -10.00 0.99 -6.52
N THR A 32 -11.17 0.43 -6.76
CA THR A 32 -12.17 0.16 -5.73
C THR A 32 -12.41 -1.32 -5.52
N THR A 33 -11.79 -2.16 -6.35
CA THR A 33 -11.83 -3.62 -6.23
C THR A 33 -10.44 -4.19 -6.42
N TYR A 34 -10.25 -5.44 -5.98
CA TYR A 34 -8.99 -6.15 -6.19
C TYR A 34 -8.67 -6.30 -7.68
N THR A 35 -9.66 -6.62 -8.51
CA THR A 35 -9.47 -6.75 -9.96
C THR A 35 -9.02 -5.43 -10.59
N GLU A 36 -9.57 -4.31 -10.15
CA GLU A 36 -9.15 -3.00 -10.64
C GLU A 36 -7.69 -2.71 -10.27
N LEU A 37 -7.28 -3.11 -9.08
CA LEU A 37 -5.90 -2.92 -8.61
C LEU A 37 -4.90 -3.71 -9.47
N ILE A 38 -5.19 -5.00 -9.74
CA ILE A 38 -4.21 -5.90 -10.34
C ILE A 38 -4.34 -6.02 -11.86
N THR A 39 -5.42 -5.54 -12.46
CA THR A 39 -5.70 -5.71 -13.89
C THR A 39 -6.15 -4.42 -14.55
N THR A 40 -7.30 -3.88 -14.17
CA THR A 40 -7.98 -2.82 -14.92
C THR A 40 -7.18 -1.51 -14.95
N TYR A 41 -6.70 -1.06 -13.81
CA TYR A 41 -5.98 0.22 -13.69
C TYR A 41 -4.49 0.04 -13.44
N LYS A 42 -4.01 -1.18 -13.41
CA LYS A 42 -2.61 -1.48 -13.13
C LYS A 42 -1.69 -0.92 -14.21
N LEU A 43 -0.65 -0.21 -13.78
CA LEU A 43 0.48 0.18 -14.63
C LEU A 43 1.70 -0.67 -14.32
N ALA A 44 1.93 -0.98 -13.04
CA ALA A 44 3.02 -1.83 -12.57
C ALA A 44 2.58 -2.58 -11.33
N ILE A 45 3.10 -3.79 -11.12
CA ILE A 45 2.72 -4.62 -9.97
C ILE A 45 3.95 -5.40 -9.47
N LYS A 46 4.01 -5.62 -8.16
CA LYS A 46 5.04 -6.44 -7.54
C LYS A 46 4.43 -7.35 -6.49
N THR A 47 4.94 -8.59 -6.43
CA THR A 47 4.62 -9.52 -5.33
C THR A 47 5.40 -9.12 -4.11
N ILE A 48 4.74 -9.03 -2.96
CA ILE A 48 5.31 -8.65 -1.68
C ILE A 48 4.93 -9.64 -0.59
N SER A 49 5.53 -9.46 0.59
CA SER A 49 5.25 -10.29 1.78
C SER A 49 5.35 -9.42 3.03
N GLY A 50 5.08 -10.01 4.19
CA GLY A 50 5.19 -9.29 5.47
C GLY A 50 6.60 -8.74 5.75
N THR A 51 7.63 -9.31 5.14
CA THR A 51 9.01 -8.83 5.30
C THR A 51 9.26 -7.50 4.60
N ASP A 52 8.36 -7.08 3.73
CA ASP A 52 8.41 -5.77 3.06
C ASP A 52 7.85 -4.63 3.92
N PHE A 53 7.47 -4.92 5.15
CA PHE A 53 6.96 -3.95 6.10
C PHE A 53 7.78 -3.92 7.38
N THR A 54 7.92 -2.74 7.96
CA THR A 54 8.52 -2.53 9.29
C THR A 54 7.44 -2.06 10.25
N GLY A 55 7.39 -2.67 11.43
CA GLY A 55 6.40 -2.34 12.45
C GLY A 55 5.35 -3.44 12.61
N PRO A 56 4.23 -3.18 13.28
CA PRO A 56 3.79 -1.86 13.77
C PRO A 56 4.69 -1.26 14.85
N GLU A 57 4.80 0.06 14.87
CA GLU A 57 5.63 0.79 15.83
C GLU A 57 5.01 2.16 16.15
N ASP A 58 5.54 2.85 17.16
CA ASP A 58 5.02 4.16 17.56
C ASP A 58 5.17 5.20 16.46
N ASP A 59 4.18 6.05 16.35
CA ASP A 59 4.20 7.25 15.52
C ASP A 59 3.93 8.47 16.41
N THR A 60 3.95 9.66 15.85
CA THR A 60 3.64 10.91 16.57
C THR A 60 2.27 10.83 17.25
N SER A 61 1.29 10.25 16.57
CA SER A 61 -0.02 9.89 17.14
C SER A 61 -0.36 8.50 16.67
N GLY A 62 -0.66 7.60 17.61
CA GLY A 62 -1.04 6.23 17.30
C GLY A 62 0.14 5.35 16.88
N ARG A 63 -0.11 4.48 15.93
CA ARG A 63 0.85 3.48 15.45
C ARG A 63 1.02 3.57 13.95
N LYS A 64 2.15 3.08 13.44
CA LYS A 64 2.43 3.07 12.00
C LYS A 64 2.98 1.73 11.54
N LEU A 65 2.71 1.43 10.29
CA LEU A 65 3.34 0.35 9.53
C LEU A 65 4.06 0.99 8.34
N THR A 66 5.37 0.79 8.23
CA THR A 66 6.17 1.38 7.17
C THR A 66 6.45 0.35 6.09
N SER A 67 6.13 0.69 4.84
CA SER A 67 6.51 -0.10 3.68
C SER A 67 7.95 0.24 3.29
N VAL A 68 8.75 -0.78 2.98
CA VAL A 68 10.09 -0.55 2.43
C VAL A 68 9.98 -0.02 1.00
N GLN A 69 11.07 0.59 0.50
CA GLN A 69 11.14 1.03 -0.88
C GLN A 69 11.13 -0.19 -1.81
N HIS A 70 10.32 -0.11 -2.87
CA HIS A 70 10.29 -1.09 -3.95
C HIS A 70 10.84 -0.44 -5.22
N SER A 71 12.00 -0.89 -5.67
CA SER A 71 12.67 -0.33 -6.84
C SER A 71 12.63 -1.28 -8.02
N ALA A 72 12.90 -0.74 -9.21
CA ALA A 72 13.03 -1.50 -10.45
C ALA A 72 11.81 -2.38 -10.77
N ILE A 73 10.60 -1.89 -10.50
CA ILE A 73 9.38 -2.59 -10.87
C ILE A 73 9.11 -2.32 -12.35
N THR A 74 9.01 -3.36 -13.16
CA THR A 74 8.72 -3.19 -14.59
C THR A 74 7.33 -2.61 -14.79
N VAL A 75 7.24 -1.56 -15.61
CA VAL A 75 5.96 -0.96 -16.00
C VAL A 75 5.36 -1.81 -17.11
N ASP A 76 4.21 -2.41 -16.85
CA ASP A 76 3.52 -3.27 -17.81
C ASP A 76 2.73 -2.45 -18.83
N THR A 77 2.11 -1.37 -18.38
CA THR A 77 1.27 -0.50 -19.21
C THR A 77 1.62 0.95 -18.93
N GLY A 78 1.90 1.71 -19.97
CA GLY A 78 2.17 3.15 -19.82
C GLY A 78 0.93 3.94 -19.43
N GLY A 79 1.13 5.04 -18.75
CA GLY A 79 0.06 5.92 -18.32
C GLY A 79 0.51 6.85 -17.19
N SER A 80 -0.41 7.65 -16.66
CA SER A 80 -0.14 8.54 -15.54
C SER A 80 -0.40 7.82 -14.23
N ALA A 81 0.66 7.58 -13.46
CA ALA A 81 0.56 6.98 -12.13
C ALA A 81 -0.05 8.00 -11.16
N GLN A 82 -1.11 7.62 -10.46
CA GLN A 82 -1.80 8.51 -9.52
C GLN A 82 -2.12 7.84 -8.18
N HIS A 83 -2.11 6.52 -8.13
CA HIS A 83 -2.46 5.76 -6.92
C HIS A 83 -1.53 4.57 -6.73
N VAL A 84 -1.31 4.20 -5.47
CA VAL A 84 -0.62 2.98 -5.07
C VAL A 84 -1.54 2.22 -4.14
N GLY A 85 -1.67 0.91 -4.34
CA GLY A 85 -2.54 0.10 -3.52
C GLY A 85 -1.93 -1.24 -3.15
N TYR A 86 -2.44 -1.81 -2.06
CA TYR A 86 -2.10 -3.16 -1.60
C TYR A 86 -3.28 -4.09 -1.78
N GLY A 87 -2.99 -5.31 -2.22
CA GLY A 87 -4.00 -6.35 -2.41
C GLY A 87 -3.60 -7.66 -1.75
N ASP A 88 -4.62 -8.43 -1.39
CA ASP A 88 -4.51 -9.79 -0.88
C ASP A 88 -4.95 -10.76 -1.97
N SER A 89 -3.98 -11.44 -2.60
CA SER A 89 -4.28 -12.36 -3.70
C SER A 89 -4.99 -13.63 -3.26
N ALA A 90 -4.77 -14.06 -2.02
CA ALA A 90 -5.39 -15.29 -1.51
C ALA A 90 -6.90 -15.13 -1.34
N ASN A 91 -7.36 -13.95 -0.96
CA ASN A 91 -8.77 -13.66 -0.69
C ASN A 91 -9.39 -12.69 -1.70
N SER A 92 -8.64 -12.25 -2.68
CA SER A 92 -9.06 -11.28 -3.71
C SER A 92 -9.61 -10.00 -3.09
N LYS A 93 -8.88 -9.45 -2.11
CA LYS A 93 -9.28 -8.24 -1.38
C LYS A 93 -8.37 -7.07 -1.69
N LEU A 94 -8.98 -5.90 -1.87
CA LEU A 94 -8.27 -4.63 -1.90
C LEU A 94 -8.11 -4.17 -0.45
N LEU A 95 -6.87 -4.06 0.02
CA LEU A 95 -6.59 -3.78 1.44
C LEU A 95 -6.42 -2.30 1.74
N TYR A 96 -5.68 -1.57 0.90
CA TYR A 96 -5.36 -0.17 1.16
C TYR A 96 -4.99 0.53 -0.13
N VAL A 97 -5.45 1.76 -0.30
CA VAL A 97 -5.13 2.59 -1.47
C VAL A 97 -4.74 3.98 -0.99
N THR A 98 -3.69 4.53 -1.58
CA THR A 98 -3.27 5.90 -1.33
C THR A 98 -2.97 6.61 -2.65
N THR A 99 -2.92 7.93 -2.60
CA THR A 99 -2.50 8.73 -3.74
C THR A 99 -0.98 8.83 -3.79
N CYS A 100 -0.45 9.07 -4.97
CA CYS A 100 0.95 9.43 -5.17
C CYS A 100 1.03 10.66 -6.07
N THR A 101 2.20 11.30 -6.10
CA THR A 101 2.43 12.40 -7.05
C THR A 101 2.30 11.87 -8.47
N ALA A 102 1.48 12.53 -9.28
CA ALA A 102 1.24 12.12 -10.66
C ALA A 102 2.55 12.08 -11.44
N GLN A 103 2.79 10.95 -12.10
CA GLN A 103 3.99 10.74 -12.90
C GLN A 103 3.64 9.92 -14.13
N THR A 104 4.10 10.37 -15.30
CA THR A 104 3.93 9.61 -16.54
C THR A 104 4.91 8.45 -16.56
N LEU A 105 4.38 7.24 -16.75
CA LEU A 105 5.17 6.01 -16.89
C LEU A 105 5.12 5.50 -18.32
N THR A 106 6.22 4.90 -18.74
CA THR A 106 6.35 4.31 -20.09
C THR A 106 6.47 2.79 -19.95
N GLY A 107 5.66 2.05 -20.69
CA GLY A 107 5.73 0.59 -20.70
C GLY A 107 7.13 0.09 -21.08
N GLY A 108 7.60 -0.92 -20.34
CA GLY A 108 8.95 -1.47 -20.50
C GLY A 108 10.00 -0.81 -19.64
N ASN A 109 9.78 0.41 -19.15
CA ASN A 109 10.67 1.07 -18.20
C ASN A 109 10.41 0.54 -16.79
N THR A 110 11.14 1.05 -15.80
CA THR A 110 10.95 0.68 -14.41
C THR A 110 10.43 1.86 -13.60
N VAL A 111 9.75 1.56 -12.49
CA VAL A 111 9.29 2.55 -11.53
C VAL A 111 9.73 2.15 -10.13
N THR A 112 9.94 3.14 -9.27
CA THR A 112 10.28 2.96 -7.86
C THR A 112 9.14 3.51 -7.02
N ILE A 113 8.65 2.69 -6.07
CA ILE A 113 7.73 3.14 -5.04
C ILE A 113 8.58 3.42 -3.80
N PRO A 114 8.71 4.69 -3.37
CA PRO A 114 9.50 5.01 -2.19
C PRO A 114 8.88 4.41 -0.92
N ALA A 115 9.66 4.34 0.15
CA ALA A 115 9.16 3.93 1.45
C ALA A 115 8.09 4.92 1.92
N TRP A 116 7.00 4.41 2.50
CA TRP A 116 5.91 5.23 3.03
C TRP A 116 5.24 4.51 4.18
N LYS A 117 4.39 5.22 4.93
CA LYS A 117 3.76 4.64 6.11
C LYS A 117 2.25 4.67 6.03
N ILE A 118 1.63 3.66 6.66
CA ILE A 118 0.20 3.65 7.00
C ILE A 118 0.12 3.99 8.48
N ASN A 119 -0.61 5.02 8.82
CA ASN A 119 -0.78 5.49 10.20
C ASN A 119 -2.21 5.25 10.68
N VAL A 120 -2.35 4.71 11.88
CA VAL A 120 -3.60 4.64 12.61
C VAL A 120 -3.45 5.55 13.82
N GLN A 121 -4.15 6.67 13.79
CA GLN A 121 -4.03 7.69 14.83
C GLN A 121 -4.80 7.30 16.09
N ASP A 122 -4.38 7.86 17.21
CA ASP A 122 -5.14 7.78 18.44
C ASP A 122 -6.51 8.45 18.27
N PRO A 123 -7.52 7.98 19.02
CA PRO A 123 -8.84 8.62 18.99
C PRO A 123 -8.77 10.10 19.37
N THR A 124 -9.57 10.91 18.70
CA THR A 124 -9.65 12.36 18.96
C THR A 124 -11.02 12.80 19.42
#